data_240010cdfb65aa1cda9dba78e46e7766
#
_entry.id   240010cdfb65aa1cda9dba78e46e7766
#
_cell.length_a   1.000
_cell.length_b   1.000
_cell.length_c   1.000
_cell.angle_alpha   90.00
_cell.angle_beta   90.00
_cell.angle_gamma   90.00
#
_symmetry.space_group_name_H-M   'P 1'
#
loop_
_entity.id
_entity.type
_entity.pdbx_description
1 polymer ?
#
loop_
_entity_poly.entity_id
_entity_poly.type
_entity_poly.pdbx_seq_one_letter_code
_entity_poly.pdbx_strand_id
1 'polypeptide(L)'
;MSAATPVRDIRLASTDVSLTKRPDGTMYVKSVLTLGDFPARMTDRLDHWAKVRPDQTFIAQRTPAGPWRRLTYAEAASTGRRIGQALAS
;
A
#
# COMPACT_ATOMS: atom_id res chain seq x y z
N MET A 1 -15.28 13.38 -37.78
CA MET A 1 -15.63 13.10 -36.37
C MET A 1 -15.05 11.76 -35.96
N SER A 2 -14.11 11.80 -35.05
CA SER A 2 -13.48 10.60 -34.59
C SER A 2 -14.39 9.90 -33.57
N ALA A 3 -14.55 8.58 -33.71
CA ALA A 3 -15.25 7.79 -32.71
C ALA A 3 -14.45 7.79 -31.40
N ALA A 4 -15.13 7.93 -30.29
CA ALA A 4 -14.49 7.80 -29.00
C ALA A 4 -13.94 6.38 -28.82
N THR A 5 -12.69 6.26 -28.44
CA THR A 5 -12.12 4.96 -28.11
C THR A 5 -12.81 4.44 -26.84
N PRO A 6 -13.36 3.20 -26.87
CA PRO A 6 -13.97 2.65 -25.67
C PRO A 6 -12.94 2.57 -24.53
N VAL A 7 -13.29 3.15 -23.39
CA VAL A 7 -12.46 3.13 -22.21
C VAL A 7 -13.02 2.09 -21.24
N ARG A 8 -12.14 1.29 -20.69
CA ARG A 8 -12.51 0.28 -19.71
C ARG A 8 -12.99 0.95 -18.42
N ASP A 9 -14.14 0.50 -17.93
CA ASP A 9 -14.63 0.96 -16.64
C ASP A 9 -13.67 0.55 -15.53
N ILE A 10 -13.25 1.52 -14.74
CA ILE A 10 -12.34 1.30 -13.61
C ILE A 10 -13.10 1.57 -12.33
N ARG A 11 -12.97 0.66 -11.36
CA ARG A 11 -13.52 0.88 -10.03
C ARG A 11 -12.59 1.79 -9.26
N LEU A 12 -13.03 3.00 -9.02
CA LEU A 12 -12.32 3.96 -8.19
C LEU A 12 -13.09 4.20 -6.91
N ALA A 13 -12.38 4.59 -5.87
CA ALA A 13 -13.02 5.04 -4.64
C ALA A 13 -13.85 6.29 -4.92
N SER A 14 -14.86 6.54 -4.08
CA SER A 14 -15.67 7.74 -4.19
C SER A 14 -14.80 8.99 -4.10
N THR A 15 -15.05 9.93 -5.01
CA THR A 15 -14.38 11.24 -5.01
C THR A 15 -15.25 12.30 -4.34
N ASP A 16 -16.36 11.92 -3.72
CA ASP A 16 -17.26 12.84 -3.04
C ASP A 16 -16.57 13.49 -1.86
N VAL A 17 -16.71 14.80 -1.76
CA VAL A 17 -16.10 15.59 -0.71
C VAL A 17 -17.10 16.56 -0.10
N SER A 18 -16.91 16.87 1.16
CA SER A 18 -17.59 18.00 1.80
C SER A 18 -16.69 19.22 1.70
N LEU A 19 -17.28 20.36 1.33
CA LEU A 19 -16.57 21.63 1.19
C LEU A 19 -17.15 22.63 2.18
N THR A 20 -16.31 23.19 3.03
CA THR A 20 -16.67 24.27 3.94
C THR A 20 -15.80 25.48 3.65
N LYS A 21 -16.44 26.60 3.31
CA LYS A 21 -15.72 27.85 3.04
C LYS A 21 -15.88 28.81 4.22
N ARG A 22 -14.79 29.31 4.73
CA ARG A 22 -14.78 30.30 5.80
C ARG A 22 -14.88 31.73 5.25
N PRO A 23 -15.31 32.70 6.07
CA PRO A 23 -15.41 34.11 5.65
C PRO A 23 -14.07 34.72 5.20
N ASP A 24 -12.94 34.21 5.71
CA ASP A 24 -11.60 34.65 5.34
C ASP A 24 -11.10 34.08 4.02
N GLY A 25 -11.92 33.27 3.33
CA GLY A 25 -11.55 32.62 2.07
C GLY A 25 -10.94 31.22 2.22
N THR A 26 -10.64 30.80 3.43
CA THR A 26 -10.10 29.45 3.68
C THR A 26 -11.15 28.39 3.35
N MET A 27 -10.73 27.35 2.65
CA MET A 27 -11.60 26.23 2.30
C MET A 27 -11.11 24.94 2.96
N TYR A 28 -12.05 24.21 3.57
CA TYR A 28 -11.83 22.87 4.11
C TYR A 28 -12.48 21.86 3.16
N VAL A 29 -11.68 20.98 2.59
CA VAL A 29 -12.15 19.90 1.73
C VAL A 29 -11.89 18.59 2.46
N LYS A 30 -12.93 17.81 2.66
CA LYS A 30 -12.84 16.56 3.41
C LYS A 30 -13.60 15.47 2.66
N SER A 31 -13.06 14.27 2.60
CA SER A 31 -13.79 13.11 2.07
C SER A 31 -15.03 12.84 2.89
N VAL A 32 -16.13 12.49 2.23
CA VAL A 32 -17.36 12.05 2.92
C VAL A 32 -17.25 10.62 3.43
N LEU A 33 -16.23 9.87 2.97
CA LEU A 33 -16.04 8.50 3.41
C LEU A 33 -15.47 8.45 4.82
N THR A 34 -16.00 7.51 5.60
CA THR A 34 -15.46 7.22 6.93
C THR A 34 -14.25 6.33 6.79
N LEU A 35 -13.16 6.68 7.47
CA LEU A 35 -12.00 5.81 7.54
C LEU A 35 -12.36 4.58 8.36
N GLY A 36 -12.24 3.40 7.75
CA GLY A 36 -12.47 2.14 8.42
C GLY A 36 -11.31 1.74 9.33
N ASP A 37 -11.40 0.55 9.89
CA ASP A 37 -10.33 0.01 10.71
C ASP A 37 -9.05 -0.13 9.90
N PHE A 38 -7.94 0.21 10.51
CA PHE A 38 -6.62 0.12 9.88
C PHE A 38 -5.59 -0.39 10.87
N PRO A 39 -4.53 -1.07 10.41
CA PRO A 39 -3.46 -1.51 11.29
C PRO A 39 -2.75 -0.34 11.94
N ALA A 40 -2.29 -0.53 13.17
CA ALA A 40 -1.55 0.49 13.90
C ALA A 40 -0.19 0.82 13.26
N ARG A 41 0.38 -0.15 12.54
CA ARG A 41 1.68 -0.01 11.88
C ARG A 41 1.61 -0.58 10.46
N MET A 42 2.35 0.01 9.54
CA MET A 42 2.44 -0.50 8.17
C MET A 42 3.01 -1.93 8.13
N THR A 43 3.91 -2.24 9.04
CA THR A 43 4.55 -3.56 9.12
C THR A 43 3.63 -4.66 9.63
N ASP A 44 2.47 -4.32 10.20
CA ASP A 44 1.50 -5.33 10.65
C ASP A 44 1.00 -6.20 9.49
N ARG A 45 0.92 -5.64 8.29
CA ARG A 45 0.56 -6.42 7.09
C ARG A 45 1.62 -7.44 6.73
N LEU A 46 2.88 -7.09 6.86
CA LEU A 46 3.99 -8.02 6.61
C LEU A 46 3.95 -9.17 7.62
N ASP A 47 3.77 -8.86 8.90
CA ASP A 47 3.68 -9.88 9.95
C ASP A 47 2.49 -10.83 9.71
N HIS A 48 1.35 -10.30 9.30
CA HIS A 48 0.18 -11.09 8.97
C HIS A 48 0.46 -12.10 7.87
N TRP A 49 1.01 -11.63 6.74
CA TRP A 49 1.28 -12.51 5.61
C TRP A 49 2.43 -13.47 5.84
N ALA A 50 3.40 -13.10 6.69
CA ALA A 50 4.46 -14.00 7.11
C ALA A 50 3.91 -15.19 7.90
N LYS A 51 2.79 -15.02 8.61
CA LYS A 51 2.11 -16.12 9.32
C LYS A 51 1.21 -16.94 8.41
N VAL A 52 0.46 -16.29 7.53
CA VAL A 52 -0.56 -16.93 6.69
C VAL A 52 0.05 -17.57 5.45
N ARG A 53 1.01 -16.91 4.83
CA ARG A 53 1.65 -17.36 3.59
C ARG A 53 3.17 -17.13 3.64
N PRO A 54 3.87 -17.82 4.54
CA PRO A 54 5.30 -17.56 4.76
C PRO A 54 6.17 -17.80 3.53
N ASP A 55 5.82 -18.79 2.72
CA ASP A 55 6.64 -19.20 1.57
C ASP A 55 6.28 -18.47 0.27
N GLN A 56 5.27 -17.61 0.30
CA GLN A 56 4.88 -16.85 -0.88
C GLN A 56 5.86 -15.70 -1.12
N THR A 57 6.18 -15.45 -2.39
CA THR A 57 7.03 -14.32 -2.77
C THR A 57 6.38 -12.99 -2.40
N PHE A 58 7.11 -12.19 -1.65
CA PHE A 58 6.72 -10.83 -1.29
C PHE A 58 7.22 -9.82 -2.32
N ILE A 59 8.53 -9.84 -2.57
CA ILE A 59 9.15 -8.99 -3.58
C ILE A 59 10.11 -9.82 -4.41
N ALA A 60 10.34 -9.38 -5.64
CA ALA A 60 11.26 -10.02 -6.55
C ALA A 60 12.04 -8.97 -7.32
N GLN A 61 13.32 -9.23 -7.56
CA GLN A 61 14.19 -8.36 -8.30
C GLN A 61 14.87 -9.14 -9.42
N ARG A 62 14.94 -8.54 -10.58
CA ARG A 62 15.64 -9.14 -11.72
C ARG A 62 17.15 -8.98 -11.52
N THR A 63 17.89 -10.08 -11.65
CA THR A 63 19.34 -10.02 -11.59
C THR A 63 19.93 -9.83 -13.00
N PRO A 64 21.17 -9.29 -13.11
CA PRO A 64 21.83 -9.16 -14.42
C PRO A 64 22.02 -10.49 -15.17
N ALA A 65 22.11 -11.59 -14.42
CA ALA A 65 22.26 -12.93 -15.01
C ALA A 65 20.96 -13.52 -15.55
N GLY A 66 19.82 -12.85 -15.33
CA GLY A 66 18.51 -13.26 -15.82
C GLY A 66 17.56 -13.85 -14.78
N PRO A 67 17.99 -14.71 -13.85
CA PRO A 67 17.08 -15.25 -12.83
C PRO A 67 16.53 -14.17 -11.90
N TRP A 68 15.27 -14.36 -11.47
CA TRP A 68 14.68 -13.47 -10.48
C TRP A 68 15.15 -13.84 -9.07
N ARG A 69 15.64 -12.85 -8.34
CA ARG A 69 15.89 -12.99 -6.92
C ARG A 69 14.58 -12.74 -6.18
N ARG A 70 14.14 -13.72 -5.41
CA ARG A 70 12.86 -13.68 -4.71
C ARG A 70 13.08 -13.61 -3.20
N LEU A 71 12.21 -12.86 -2.54
CA LEU A 71 12.17 -12.75 -1.09
C LEU A 71 10.76 -13.12 -0.63
N THR A 72 10.64 -14.13 0.23
CA THR A 72 9.34 -14.55 0.77
C THR A 72 8.90 -13.64 1.90
N TYR A 73 7.62 -13.72 2.27
CA TYR A 73 7.09 -12.96 3.41
C TYR A 73 7.82 -13.32 4.70
N ALA A 74 8.10 -14.62 4.94
CA ALA A 74 8.83 -15.06 6.12
C ALA A 74 10.26 -14.51 6.16
N GLU A 75 10.97 -14.56 5.04
CA GLU A 75 12.33 -14.02 4.92
C GLU A 75 12.35 -12.51 5.14
N ALA A 76 11.37 -11.78 4.58
CA ALA A 76 11.27 -10.34 4.75
C ALA A 76 11.03 -9.97 6.22
N ALA A 77 10.13 -10.65 6.89
CA ALA A 77 9.84 -10.41 8.30
C ALA A 77 11.06 -10.71 9.19
N SER A 78 11.73 -11.83 8.95
CA SER A 78 12.94 -12.23 9.69
C SER A 78 14.08 -11.25 9.48
N THR A 79 14.32 -10.84 8.25
CA THR A 79 15.38 -9.89 7.92
C THR A 79 15.08 -8.52 8.53
N GLY A 80 13.84 -8.07 8.48
CA GLY A 80 13.41 -6.82 9.10
C GLY A 80 13.67 -6.80 10.60
N ARG A 81 13.35 -7.90 11.30
CA ARG A 81 13.61 -8.03 12.73
C ARG A 81 15.10 -7.99 13.06
N ARG A 82 15.93 -8.65 12.26
CA ARG A 82 17.39 -8.64 12.46
C ARG A 82 17.98 -7.25 12.25
N ILE A 83 17.51 -6.53 11.24
CA ILE A 83 17.95 -5.15 11.01
C ILE A 83 17.51 -4.26 12.17
N GLY A 84 16.25 -4.38 12.61
CA GLY A 84 15.73 -3.64 13.75
C GLY A 84 16.52 -3.91 15.03
N GLN A 85 16.87 -5.16 15.30
CA GLN A 85 17.65 -5.53 16.45
C GLN A 85 19.05 -4.93 16.39
N ALA A 86 19.68 -4.93 15.23
CA ALA A 86 21.00 -4.32 15.05
C ALA A 86 20.95 -2.80 15.29
N LEU A 87 19.89 -2.13 14.85
CA LEU A 87 19.72 -0.69 15.08
C LEU A 87 19.42 -0.36 16.54
N ALA A 88 18.78 -1.26 17.26
CA ALA A 88 18.43 -1.06 18.68
C ALA A 88 19.57 -1.39 19.64
N SER A 89 20.62 -2.03 19.17
CA SER A 89 21.78 -2.42 19.97
C SER A 89 22.70 -1.26 20.29
#